data_8a5d7dfb06135dc82e1e53195e72a924
#
_entry.id   8a5d7dfb06135dc82e1e53195e72a924
#
_cell.length_a   1.000
_cell.length_b   1.000
_cell.length_c   1.000
_cell.angle_alpha   90.00
_cell.angle_beta   90.00
_cell.angle_gamma   90.00
#
_symmetry.space_group_name_H-M   'P 1'
#
loop_
_entity.id
_entity.type
_entity.pdbx_description
1 polymer ?
#
loop_
_entity_poly.entity_id
_entity_poly.type
_entity_poly.pdbx_seq_one_letter_code
_entity_poly.pdbx_strand_id
1 'polypeptide(L)'
;MRISRFFIFVPFILLMFSCNQRETTGPKQLPPLSISVEKVTRMDITDSIRIYGMVKLRQEAFLASQFDGRLTGFTLIQGDRVEKGQEIGIIVPAGREALNQATKELNEKQQQIMEQEIREIPLYAPIHGTVLEVMQHNGDVLQQGESIVHIADLGQLDIYGDLPVSYLPQVKRLNALSVTFVDYPHPPLLLPISAFDGRVDAQKQTIQIRLALRNPGEEYRPGMMVSLDFPDRVHTGALVVTRPALLEEEGVYSVFVLKDDVVEKREVQIGIKHDDYVEVIQGLDEGDLVANQKAYSLTDGMKVQVQ
;
A
#
# COMPACT_ATOMS: atom_id res chain seq x y z
N MET A 1 -36.55 -52.09 -86.97
CA MET A 1 -37.97 -52.05 -87.50
C MET A 1 -38.65 -50.77 -86.99
N ARG A 2 -39.05 -49.92 -87.94
CA ARG A 2 -39.97 -48.79 -87.86
C ARG A 2 -39.55 -47.57 -86.93
N ILE A 3 -39.16 -46.48 -87.55
CA ILE A 3 -39.97 -45.38 -88.18
C ILE A 3 -40.36 -44.33 -87.11
N SER A 4 -39.74 -43.16 -87.20
CA SER A 4 -40.26 -41.90 -87.79
C SER A 4 -41.08 -41.03 -86.76
N ARG A 5 -40.70 -39.86 -86.47
CA ARG A 5 -41.22 -38.59 -87.09
C ARG A 5 -40.69 -37.35 -86.40
N PHE A 6 -40.02 -36.58 -87.15
CA PHE A 6 -39.94 -35.09 -87.19
C PHE A 6 -41.12 -34.35 -86.53
N PHE A 7 -40.77 -33.39 -85.67
CA PHE A 7 -41.53 -32.13 -85.61
C PHE A 7 -40.59 -30.97 -85.21
N ILE A 8 -40.49 -30.07 -86.17
CA ILE A 8 -39.80 -28.79 -86.05
C ILE A 8 -40.73 -27.84 -85.31
N PHE A 9 -40.25 -27.22 -84.24
CA PHE A 9 -40.89 -26.02 -83.73
C PHE A 9 -39.79 -24.94 -83.46
N VAL A 10 -39.98 -23.81 -84.18
CA VAL A 10 -39.16 -22.63 -84.20
C VAL A 10 -39.38 -21.84 -82.91
N PRO A 11 -38.34 -21.34 -82.28
CA PRO A 11 -38.46 -20.58 -81.01
C PRO A 11 -38.71 -19.13 -81.27
N PHE A 12 -39.56 -18.58 -80.46
CA PHE A 12 -39.79 -17.15 -80.28
C PHE A 12 -38.74 -16.60 -79.24
N ILE A 13 -37.78 -15.88 -79.74
CA ILE A 13 -36.79 -15.19 -78.88
C ILE A 13 -37.42 -13.92 -78.31
N LEU A 14 -37.72 -13.93 -77.01
CA LEU A 14 -38.15 -12.76 -76.28
C LEU A 14 -36.88 -12.12 -75.62
N LEU A 15 -36.37 -11.06 -76.18
CA LEU A 15 -35.33 -10.21 -75.62
C LEU A 15 -35.91 -9.44 -74.43
N MET A 16 -35.65 -9.96 -73.20
CA MET A 16 -35.86 -9.19 -71.98
C MET A 16 -34.63 -8.30 -71.74
N PHE A 17 -34.74 -7.01 -71.96
CA PHE A 17 -33.84 -6.00 -71.48
C PHE A 17 -33.95 -5.95 -69.94
N SER A 18 -33.05 -6.59 -69.23
CA SER A 18 -32.84 -6.37 -67.80
C SER A 18 -32.02 -5.08 -67.62
N CYS A 19 -32.68 -4.00 -67.21
CA CYS A 19 -32.05 -2.82 -66.69
C CYS A 19 -31.34 -3.18 -65.39
N ASN A 20 -30.01 -3.38 -65.46
CA ASN A 20 -29.16 -3.47 -64.30
C ASN A 20 -28.92 -2.06 -63.74
N GLN A 21 -29.79 -1.62 -62.80
CA GLN A 21 -29.52 -0.46 -61.97
C GLN A 21 -28.35 -0.83 -61.06
N ARG A 22 -27.15 -0.40 -61.42
CA ARG A 22 -26.07 -0.30 -60.47
C ARG A 22 -26.44 0.78 -59.46
N GLU A 23 -26.93 0.35 -58.30
CA GLU A 23 -26.91 1.18 -57.11
C GLU A 23 -25.45 1.54 -56.81
N THR A 24 -25.05 2.77 -57.11
CA THR A 24 -23.86 3.39 -56.61
C THR A 24 -24.06 3.55 -55.07
N THR A 25 -23.71 2.54 -54.34
CA THR A 25 -23.53 2.69 -52.89
C THR A 25 -22.40 3.69 -52.67
N GLY A 26 -22.79 4.93 -52.50
CA GLY A 26 -21.87 5.93 -51.95
C GLY A 26 -21.23 5.41 -50.65
N PRO A 27 -20.05 5.88 -50.26
CA PRO A 27 -19.41 5.44 -49.05
C PRO A 27 -20.42 5.54 -47.88
N LYS A 28 -20.73 4.42 -47.30
CA LYS A 28 -21.58 4.33 -46.12
C LYS A 28 -20.94 5.17 -45.04
N GLN A 29 -21.42 6.37 -44.82
CA GLN A 29 -20.95 7.21 -43.72
C GLN A 29 -21.32 6.46 -42.45
N LEU A 30 -20.29 5.93 -41.77
CA LEU A 30 -20.45 5.40 -40.45
C LEU A 30 -21.04 6.51 -39.56
N PRO A 31 -21.96 6.19 -38.66
CA PRO A 31 -22.50 7.18 -37.74
C PRO A 31 -21.32 7.81 -36.97
N PRO A 32 -21.36 9.11 -36.70
CA PRO A 32 -20.30 9.79 -35.98
C PRO A 32 -20.06 9.09 -34.62
N LEU A 33 -18.80 8.90 -34.29
CA LEU A 33 -18.44 8.27 -33.02
C LEU A 33 -18.86 9.19 -31.87
N SER A 34 -19.62 8.64 -30.93
CA SER A 34 -20.01 9.38 -29.72
C SER A 34 -18.88 9.39 -28.72
N ILE A 35 -18.44 10.58 -28.32
CA ILE A 35 -17.34 10.82 -27.38
C ILE A 35 -17.79 11.69 -26.22
N SER A 36 -17.10 11.56 -25.09
CA SER A 36 -17.18 12.50 -23.99
C SER A 36 -16.00 13.49 -24.09
N VAL A 37 -16.28 14.74 -23.78
CA VAL A 37 -15.26 15.81 -23.76
C VAL A 37 -15.18 16.44 -22.39
N GLU A 38 -14.03 16.97 -22.06
CA GLU A 38 -13.80 17.77 -20.87
C GLU A 38 -13.18 19.12 -21.25
N LYS A 39 -13.40 20.09 -20.41
CA LYS A 39 -12.83 21.42 -20.60
C LYS A 39 -11.48 21.51 -19.90
N VAL A 40 -10.47 21.97 -20.62
CA VAL A 40 -9.15 22.28 -20.03
C VAL A 40 -9.32 23.42 -19.03
N THR A 41 -8.96 23.16 -17.79
CA THR A 41 -9.09 24.11 -16.67
C THR A 41 -7.76 24.30 -15.95
N ARG A 42 -7.67 25.36 -15.17
CA ARG A 42 -6.53 25.58 -14.30
C ARG A 42 -6.80 25.02 -12.91
N MET A 43 -5.84 24.27 -12.39
CA MET A 43 -5.85 23.83 -11.00
C MET A 43 -4.42 23.72 -10.46
N ASP A 44 -4.30 23.63 -9.14
CA ASP A 44 -3.03 23.33 -8.51
C ASP A 44 -2.76 21.83 -8.65
N ILE A 45 -1.58 21.50 -9.18
CA ILE A 45 -1.15 20.12 -9.34
C ILE A 45 0.15 19.89 -8.56
N THR A 46 0.21 18.78 -7.87
CA THR A 46 1.34 18.42 -7.02
C THR A 46 1.96 17.12 -7.51
N ASP A 47 3.25 17.14 -7.77
CA ASP A 47 4.04 15.93 -7.89
C ASP A 47 4.38 15.43 -6.50
N SER A 48 4.22 14.14 -6.26
CA SER A 48 4.53 13.54 -4.96
C SER A 48 5.51 12.40 -5.10
N ILE A 49 6.45 12.36 -4.19
CA ILE A 49 7.38 11.25 -4.04
C ILE A 49 6.77 10.25 -3.08
N ARG A 50 6.80 8.99 -3.47
CA ARG A 50 6.36 7.86 -2.65
C ARG A 50 7.56 7.05 -2.23
N ILE A 51 7.71 6.83 -0.92
CA ILE A 51 8.66 5.90 -0.35
C ILE A 51 7.90 4.87 0.48
N TYR A 52 8.51 3.72 0.71
CA TYR A 52 7.89 2.66 1.50
C TYR A 52 8.51 2.59 2.89
N GLY A 53 7.69 2.17 3.84
CA GLY A 53 8.06 2.00 5.22
C GLY A 53 7.38 0.80 5.84
N MET A 54 7.71 0.57 7.12
CA MET A 54 7.17 -0.54 7.90
C MET A 54 6.81 -0.08 9.30
N VAL A 55 5.69 -0.58 9.80
CA VAL A 55 5.27 -0.42 11.19
C VAL A 55 6.14 -1.27 12.09
N LYS A 56 6.68 -0.69 13.15
CA LYS A 56 7.50 -1.37 14.17
C LYS A 56 7.01 -1.06 15.57
N LEU A 57 7.35 -1.92 16.50
CA LEU A 57 7.14 -1.68 17.91
C LEU A 57 7.99 -0.48 18.37
N ARG A 58 7.38 0.40 19.16
CA ARG A 58 8.11 1.47 19.85
C ARG A 58 8.73 0.96 21.12
N GLN A 59 8.02 0.12 21.85
CA GLN A 59 8.46 -0.43 23.12
C GLN A 59 8.13 -1.92 23.18
N GLU A 60 9.15 -2.70 23.46
CA GLU A 60 9.07 -4.15 23.67
C GLU A 60 10.06 -4.59 24.73
N ALA A 61 9.82 -5.72 25.32
CA ALA A 61 10.70 -6.30 26.33
C ALA A 61 10.67 -7.83 26.26
N PHE A 62 11.86 -8.42 26.29
CA PHE A 62 12.06 -9.83 26.50
C PHE A 62 12.38 -10.06 27.98
N LEU A 63 11.52 -10.75 28.68
CA LEU A 63 11.80 -11.17 30.04
C LEU A 63 12.58 -12.49 30.00
N ALA A 64 13.77 -12.46 30.56
CA ALA A 64 14.64 -13.62 30.67
C ALA A 64 14.85 -14.02 32.16
N SER A 65 15.11 -15.29 32.37
CA SER A 65 15.45 -15.76 33.70
C SER A 65 16.79 -15.20 34.18
N GLN A 66 16.81 -14.71 35.41
CA GLN A 66 18.06 -14.22 36.04
C GLN A 66 18.81 -15.33 36.78
N PHE A 67 18.18 -16.47 36.99
CA PHE A 67 18.71 -17.59 37.80
C PHE A 67 18.29 -18.92 37.18
N ASP A 68 19.06 -19.96 37.50
CA ASP A 68 18.68 -21.33 37.18
C ASP A 68 17.56 -21.79 38.15
N GLY A 69 16.54 -22.43 37.62
CA GLY A 69 15.43 -22.90 38.45
C GLY A 69 14.21 -23.33 37.65
N ARG A 70 13.17 -23.74 38.35
CA ARG A 70 11.90 -24.15 37.75
C ARG A 70 10.91 -22.99 37.72
N LEU A 71 10.31 -22.75 36.56
CA LEU A 71 9.23 -21.79 36.39
C LEU A 71 7.91 -22.34 36.96
N THR A 72 7.32 -21.64 37.92
CA THR A 72 6.05 -22.01 38.54
C THR A 72 5.07 -20.83 38.56
N GLY A 73 3.76 -21.11 38.62
CA GLY A 73 2.74 -20.08 38.68
C GLY A 73 2.62 -19.23 37.39
N PHE A 74 3.31 -19.62 36.33
CA PHE A 74 3.27 -18.91 35.03
C PHE A 74 2.08 -19.44 34.22
N THR A 75 1.12 -18.55 33.93
CA THR A 75 -0.14 -18.87 33.24
C THR A 75 -0.39 -18.07 32.00
N LEU A 76 0.53 -17.16 31.62
CA LEU A 76 0.35 -16.28 30.45
C LEU A 76 0.32 -17.09 29.15
N ILE A 77 -0.53 -16.65 28.25
CA ILE A 77 -0.60 -17.14 26.89
C ILE A 77 -0.45 -15.96 25.90
N GLN A 78 -0.16 -16.27 24.66
CA GLN A 78 -0.09 -15.26 23.59
C GLN A 78 -1.43 -14.51 23.47
N GLY A 79 -1.37 -13.18 23.43
CA GLY A 79 -2.51 -12.30 23.37
C GLY A 79 -2.96 -11.75 24.73
N ASP A 80 -2.47 -12.29 25.85
CA ASP A 80 -2.78 -11.77 27.18
C ASP A 80 -2.23 -10.35 27.37
N ARG A 81 -2.93 -9.54 28.16
CA ARG A 81 -2.48 -8.22 28.57
C ARG A 81 -1.90 -8.27 29.96
N VAL A 82 -0.79 -7.55 30.14
CA VAL A 82 -0.11 -7.43 31.44
C VAL A 82 0.15 -5.97 31.76
N GLU A 83 0.12 -5.67 33.06
CA GLU A 83 0.49 -4.35 33.58
C GLU A 83 1.96 -4.36 34.03
N LYS A 84 2.64 -3.22 33.89
CA LYS A 84 4.01 -3.07 34.39
C LYS A 84 4.05 -3.36 35.88
N GLY A 85 4.94 -4.30 36.31
CA GLY A 85 5.08 -4.71 37.70
C GLY A 85 4.06 -5.78 38.16
N GLN A 86 3.23 -6.27 37.25
CA GLN A 86 2.37 -7.42 37.52
C GLN A 86 3.23 -8.67 37.71
N GLU A 87 2.99 -9.42 38.79
CA GLU A 87 3.60 -10.73 38.96
C GLU A 87 3.03 -11.71 37.95
N ILE A 88 3.89 -12.38 37.23
CA ILE A 88 3.52 -13.26 36.11
C ILE A 88 4.01 -14.72 36.30
N GLY A 89 4.76 -14.96 37.35
CA GLY A 89 5.29 -16.27 37.66
C GLY A 89 6.36 -16.19 38.73
N ILE A 90 6.90 -17.35 39.10
CA ILE A 90 7.92 -17.51 40.15
C ILE A 90 8.99 -18.44 39.60
N ILE A 91 10.27 -18.13 39.85
CA ILE A 91 11.39 -19.07 39.67
C ILE A 91 11.70 -19.70 41.00
N VAL A 92 11.61 -21.01 41.06
CA VAL A 92 12.05 -21.82 42.19
C VAL A 92 13.48 -22.33 41.91
N PRO A 93 14.52 -21.80 42.60
CA PRO A 93 15.89 -22.25 42.39
C PRO A 93 16.05 -23.77 42.67
N ALA A 94 16.96 -24.41 41.93
CA ALA A 94 17.19 -25.85 42.05
C ALA A 94 17.58 -26.28 43.48
N GLY A 95 18.32 -25.42 44.21
CA GLY A 95 18.63 -25.65 45.61
C GLY A 95 17.39 -25.70 46.52
N ARG A 96 16.37 -24.89 46.25
CA ARG A 96 15.09 -24.92 47.00
C ARG A 96 14.31 -26.18 46.71
N GLU A 97 14.30 -26.64 45.47
CA GLU A 97 13.63 -27.89 45.09
C GLU A 97 14.28 -29.10 45.79
N ALA A 98 15.62 -29.14 45.88
CA ALA A 98 16.35 -30.14 46.61
C ALA A 98 16.05 -30.09 48.11
N LEU A 99 15.97 -28.88 48.70
CA LEU A 99 15.60 -28.68 50.09
C LEU A 99 14.20 -29.21 50.40
N ASN A 100 13.23 -28.88 49.57
CA ASN A 100 11.84 -29.38 49.73
C ASN A 100 11.75 -30.92 49.72
N GLN A 101 12.65 -31.59 49.00
CA GLN A 101 12.74 -33.07 49.00
C GLN A 101 13.44 -33.61 50.24
N ALA A 102 14.45 -32.87 50.78
CA ALA A 102 15.23 -33.31 51.95
C ALA A 102 14.60 -32.90 53.29
N THR A 103 13.51 -32.14 53.32
CA THR A 103 12.90 -31.52 54.52
C THR A 103 12.51 -32.52 55.62
N LYS A 104 12.41 -33.81 55.33
CA LYS A 104 12.11 -34.85 56.29
C LYS A 104 13.25 -35.21 57.26
N GLU A 105 14.50 -34.76 56.96
CA GLU A 105 15.71 -35.14 57.71
C GLU A 105 16.38 -33.95 58.42
N LEU A 106 15.94 -32.71 58.22
CA LEU A 106 16.54 -31.50 58.78
C LEU A 106 15.78 -31.05 60.04
N ASN A 107 16.53 -30.54 61.05
CA ASN A 107 15.90 -29.92 62.21
C ASN A 107 15.35 -28.50 61.84
N GLU A 108 14.36 -27.99 62.65
CA GLU A 108 13.63 -26.78 62.39
C GLU A 108 14.56 -25.54 62.18
N LYS A 109 15.66 -25.48 62.91
CA LYS A 109 16.60 -24.36 62.83
C LYS A 109 17.43 -24.37 61.51
N GLN A 110 17.77 -25.55 61.03
CA GLN A 110 18.45 -25.70 59.73
C GLN A 110 17.51 -25.39 58.59
N GLN A 111 16.24 -25.78 58.70
CA GLN A 111 15.21 -25.43 57.69
C GLN A 111 15.03 -23.91 57.59
N GLN A 112 14.89 -23.18 58.71
CA GLN A 112 14.73 -21.75 58.72
C GLN A 112 15.90 -20.97 58.09
N ILE A 113 17.14 -21.41 58.35
CA ILE A 113 18.34 -20.80 57.78
C ILE A 113 18.38 -21.01 56.25
N MET A 114 18.13 -22.23 55.80
CA MET A 114 18.14 -22.55 54.39
C MET A 114 16.96 -21.92 53.63
N GLU A 115 15.78 -21.80 54.22
CA GLU A 115 14.62 -21.12 53.68
C GLU A 115 14.87 -19.62 53.50
N GLN A 116 15.69 -18.99 54.33
CA GLN A 116 16.08 -17.59 54.19
C GLN A 116 17.11 -17.36 53.10
N GLU A 117 17.98 -18.34 52.84
CA GLU A 117 19.05 -18.23 51.81
C GLU A 117 18.57 -18.59 50.41
N ILE A 118 17.55 -19.50 50.29
CA ILE A 118 17.06 -19.99 48.99
C ILE A 118 15.60 -19.55 48.82
N ARG A 119 15.42 -18.27 48.46
CA ARG A 119 14.07 -17.72 48.28
C ARG A 119 13.55 -18.00 46.88
N GLU A 120 12.25 -18.13 46.78
CA GLU A 120 11.53 -18.06 45.49
C GLU A 120 11.66 -16.65 44.90
N ILE A 121 11.81 -16.58 43.59
CA ILE A 121 12.09 -15.33 42.89
C ILE A 121 10.90 -14.98 42.03
N PRO A 122 10.08 -14.01 42.42
CA PRO A 122 8.94 -13.59 41.61
C PRO A 122 9.39 -12.90 40.33
N LEU A 123 8.71 -13.20 39.24
CA LEU A 123 8.87 -12.59 37.95
C LEU A 123 7.81 -11.50 37.75
N TYR A 124 8.25 -10.32 37.39
CA TYR A 124 7.38 -9.18 37.14
C TYR A 124 7.45 -8.74 35.68
N ALA A 125 6.29 -8.37 35.10
CA ALA A 125 6.26 -7.77 33.78
C ALA A 125 7.03 -6.44 33.76
N PRO A 126 8.02 -6.28 32.88
CA PRO A 126 8.89 -5.09 32.85
C PRO A 126 8.20 -3.86 32.27
N ILE A 127 7.21 -4.07 31.41
CA ILE A 127 6.39 -3.04 30.76
C ILE A 127 4.92 -3.46 30.79
N HIS A 128 4.01 -2.51 30.59
CA HIS A 128 2.64 -2.83 30.24
C HIS A 128 2.58 -3.21 28.76
N GLY A 129 1.66 -4.08 28.38
CA GLY A 129 1.51 -4.45 26.98
C GLY A 129 0.82 -5.79 26.78
N THR A 130 0.93 -6.28 25.55
CA THR A 130 0.39 -7.56 25.12
C THR A 130 1.51 -8.58 24.98
N VAL A 131 1.26 -9.80 25.43
CA VAL A 131 2.15 -10.96 25.25
C VAL A 131 2.17 -11.34 23.77
N LEU A 132 3.28 -11.13 23.09
CA LEU A 132 3.45 -11.49 21.69
C LEU A 132 3.87 -12.95 21.52
N GLU A 133 4.71 -13.43 22.42
CA GLU A 133 5.24 -14.79 22.33
C GLU A 133 5.54 -15.33 23.74
N VAL A 134 5.22 -16.59 23.97
CA VAL A 134 5.56 -17.35 25.17
C VAL A 134 6.58 -18.41 24.77
N MET A 135 7.80 -18.32 25.31
CA MET A 135 8.93 -19.19 24.98
C MET A 135 9.06 -20.35 25.98
N GLN A 136 8.61 -20.12 27.22
CA GLN A 136 8.70 -21.11 28.32
C GLN A 136 7.35 -21.24 29.01
N HIS A 137 7.09 -22.45 29.55
CA HIS A 137 5.81 -22.79 30.14
C HIS A 137 5.96 -23.13 31.62
N ASN A 138 4.83 -23.12 32.32
CA ASN A 138 4.79 -23.50 33.71
C ASN A 138 5.32 -24.94 33.93
N GLY A 139 6.32 -25.09 34.80
CA GLY A 139 6.99 -26.34 35.06
C GLY A 139 8.34 -26.53 34.35
N ASP A 140 8.67 -25.69 33.37
CA ASP A 140 9.95 -25.75 32.64
C ASP A 140 11.13 -25.42 33.57
N VAL A 141 12.27 -26.05 33.31
CA VAL A 141 13.53 -25.79 34.01
C VAL A 141 14.32 -24.79 33.18
N LEU A 142 14.55 -23.62 33.75
CA LEU A 142 15.20 -22.49 33.10
C LEU A 142 16.69 -22.42 33.46
N GLN A 143 17.49 -21.96 32.50
CA GLN A 143 18.84 -21.51 32.72
C GLN A 143 18.91 -19.98 32.81
N GLN A 144 19.94 -19.47 33.48
CA GLN A 144 20.19 -18.03 33.52
C GLN A 144 20.34 -17.44 32.11
N GLY A 145 19.61 -16.38 31.81
CA GLY A 145 19.61 -15.72 30.50
C GLY A 145 18.59 -16.28 29.50
N GLU A 146 17.90 -17.35 29.83
CA GLU A 146 16.88 -17.96 28.98
C GLU A 146 15.62 -17.11 28.93
N SER A 147 15.19 -16.76 27.71
CA SER A 147 13.99 -15.93 27.48
C SER A 147 12.72 -16.71 27.80
N ILE A 148 11.81 -16.05 28.53
CA ILE A 148 10.54 -16.65 29.02
C ILE A 148 9.36 -16.13 28.18
N VAL A 149 9.26 -14.80 28.01
CA VAL A 149 8.12 -14.17 27.38
C VAL A 149 8.54 -12.87 26.68
N HIS A 150 7.94 -12.60 25.53
CA HIS A 150 8.05 -11.34 24.80
C HIS A 150 6.77 -10.52 24.98
N ILE A 151 6.91 -9.31 25.51
CA ILE A 151 5.82 -8.37 25.78
C ILE A 151 6.07 -7.10 24.99
N ALA A 152 5.02 -6.54 24.39
CA ALA A 152 5.12 -5.29 23.64
C ALA A 152 3.92 -4.37 23.86
N ASP A 153 4.16 -3.06 23.84
CA ASP A 153 3.10 -2.05 23.80
C ASP A 153 2.58 -1.90 22.36
N LEU A 154 1.39 -2.39 22.09
CA LEU A 154 0.71 -2.27 20.79
C LEU A 154 -0.05 -0.94 20.66
N GLY A 155 -0.25 -0.19 21.71
CA GLY A 155 -0.97 1.10 21.70
C GLY A 155 -0.15 2.24 21.10
N GLN A 156 1.19 2.08 21.06
CA GLN A 156 2.12 3.05 20.48
C GLN A 156 3.12 2.36 19.58
N LEU A 157 3.02 2.66 18.30
CA LEU A 157 3.88 2.12 17.26
C LEU A 157 4.70 3.24 16.61
N ASP A 158 5.73 2.87 15.90
CA ASP A 158 6.48 3.75 15.03
C ASP A 158 6.48 3.21 13.59
N ILE A 159 6.45 4.13 12.63
CA ILE A 159 6.67 3.79 11.23
C ILE A 159 8.08 4.23 10.85
N TYR A 160 8.83 3.33 10.26
CA TYR A 160 10.17 3.59 9.73
C TYR A 160 10.14 3.54 8.22
N GLY A 161 10.65 4.57 7.56
CA GLY A 161 10.79 4.65 6.11
C GLY A 161 12.20 5.05 5.70
N ASP A 162 12.67 4.54 4.56
CA ASP A 162 13.98 4.85 4.01
C ASP A 162 13.84 6.01 3.00
N LEU A 163 14.21 7.22 3.44
CA LEU A 163 14.17 8.44 2.64
C LEU A 163 15.48 8.61 1.86
N PRO A 164 15.46 8.73 0.51
CA PRO A 164 16.67 9.10 -0.23
C PRO A 164 17.22 10.46 0.25
N VAL A 165 18.53 10.54 0.45
CA VAL A 165 19.20 11.73 1.04
C VAL A 165 18.93 13.00 0.23
N SER A 166 18.72 12.87 -1.09
CA SER A 166 18.39 14.00 -1.98
C SER A 166 17.13 14.77 -1.56
N TYR A 167 16.15 14.09 -0.93
CA TYR A 167 14.90 14.70 -0.48
C TYR A 167 14.93 15.17 0.98
N LEU A 168 16.03 14.92 1.71
CA LEU A 168 16.15 15.30 3.11
C LEU A 168 15.91 16.80 3.38
N PRO A 169 16.45 17.75 2.57
CA PRO A 169 16.21 19.18 2.81
C PRO A 169 14.74 19.58 2.69
N GLN A 170 14.01 18.91 1.82
CA GLN A 170 12.59 19.13 1.56
C GLN A 170 11.75 18.56 2.69
N VAL A 171 11.94 17.27 3.02
CA VAL A 171 11.14 16.57 4.05
C VAL A 171 11.39 17.17 5.45
N LYS A 172 12.58 17.70 5.73
CA LYS A 172 12.86 18.43 6.99
C LYS A 172 12.01 19.69 7.19
N ARG A 173 11.43 20.25 6.13
CA ARG A 173 10.52 21.40 6.21
C ARG A 173 9.08 20.98 6.50
N LEU A 174 8.78 19.69 6.38
CA LEU A 174 7.45 19.14 6.64
C LEU A 174 7.38 18.71 8.11
N ASN A 175 6.20 18.92 8.71
CA ASN A 175 5.93 18.48 10.07
C ASN A 175 5.31 17.08 10.11
N ALA A 176 4.66 16.66 9.02
CA ALA A 176 3.96 15.39 8.90
C ALA A 176 4.00 14.88 7.46
N LEU A 177 3.80 13.58 7.29
CA LEU A 177 3.68 12.91 6.00
C LEU A 177 2.34 12.19 5.89
N SER A 178 1.84 12.09 4.66
CA SER A 178 0.70 11.23 4.36
C SER A 178 1.15 9.77 4.33
N VAL A 179 0.44 8.93 5.07
CA VAL A 179 0.74 7.51 5.24
C VAL A 179 -0.45 6.69 4.78
N THR A 180 -0.23 5.78 3.86
CA THR A 180 -1.24 4.83 3.37
C THR A 180 -0.76 3.41 3.62
N PHE A 181 -1.61 2.57 4.24
CA PHE A 181 -1.31 1.15 4.40
C PHE A 181 -1.49 0.42 3.08
N VAL A 182 -0.50 -0.40 2.69
CA VAL A 182 -0.47 -1.03 1.37
C VAL A 182 -1.58 -2.08 1.22
N ASP A 183 -1.71 -2.97 2.22
CA ASP A 183 -2.62 -4.11 2.16
C ASP A 183 -3.76 -4.03 3.20
N TYR A 184 -3.96 -2.86 3.81
CA TYR A 184 -5.00 -2.64 4.80
C TYR A 184 -5.89 -1.47 4.37
N PRO A 185 -7.21 -1.67 4.14
CA PRO A 185 -8.11 -0.66 3.61
C PRO A 185 -8.43 0.40 4.67
N HIS A 186 -7.60 1.40 4.75
CA HIS A 186 -7.77 2.55 5.64
C HIS A 186 -7.49 3.85 4.85
N PRO A 187 -8.26 4.93 5.09
CA PRO A 187 -7.93 6.24 4.52
C PRO A 187 -6.52 6.68 4.90
N PRO A 188 -5.85 7.47 4.05
CA PRO A 188 -4.53 8.00 4.36
C PRO A 188 -4.51 8.74 5.70
N LEU A 189 -3.47 8.51 6.49
CA LEU A 189 -3.24 9.16 7.78
C LEU A 189 -2.17 10.25 7.62
N LEU A 190 -2.39 11.42 8.20
CA LEU A 190 -1.35 12.43 8.31
C LEU A 190 -0.61 12.25 9.64
N LEU A 191 0.61 11.71 9.58
CA LEU A 191 1.38 11.39 10.77
C LEU A 191 2.59 12.31 10.96
N PRO A 192 2.86 12.75 12.22
CA PRO A 192 3.98 13.63 12.50
C PRO A 192 5.31 12.89 12.35
N ILE A 193 6.29 13.57 11.75
CA ILE A 193 7.67 13.12 11.72
C ILE A 193 8.25 13.29 13.13
N SER A 194 8.64 12.18 13.75
CA SER A 194 9.18 12.20 15.13
C SER A 194 10.71 12.28 15.18
N ALA A 195 11.38 11.74 14.17
CA ALA A 195 12.84 11.81 14.10
C ALA A 195 13.38 11.49 12.69
N PHE A 196 14.62 11.92 12.46
CA PHE A 196 15.48 11.45 11.38
C PHE A 196 16.67 10.74 12.02
N ASP A 197 17.12 9.63 11.44
CA ASP A 197 18.34 8.97 11.90
C ASP A 197 19.54 9.95 11.75
N GLY A 198 20.51 9.80 12.62
CA GLY A 198 21.78 10.55 12.56
C GLY A 198 22.76 10.00 11.52
N ARG A 199 22.48 8.87 10.90
CA ARG A 199 23.36 8.20 9.95
C ARG A 199 22.67 7.98 8.60
N VAL A 200 23.48 8.03 7.54
CA VAL A 200 23.10 7.68 6.19
C VAL A 200 23.52 6.24 5.92
N ASP A 201 22.63 5.44 5.37
CA ASP A 201 23.00 4.16 4.77
C ASP A 201 23.81 4.43 3.50
N ALA A 202 25.11 4.14 3.55
CA ALA A 202 26.02 4.45 2.45
C ALA A 202 25.77 3.62 1.19
N GLN A 203 25.18 2.43 1.33
CA GLN A 203 24.90 1.55 0.18
C GLN A 203 23.63 1.99 -0.53
N LYS A 204 22.57 2.32 0.22
CA LYS A 204 21.28 2.73 -0.33
C LYS A 204 21.19 4.25 -0.59
N GLN A 205 22.10 5.04 -0.05
CA GLN A 205 22.04 6.51 -0.03
C GLN A 205 20.69 7.00 0.55
N THR A 206 20.24 6.36 1.63
CA THR A 206 19.02 6.71 2.34
C THR A 206 19.29 7.08 3.79
N ILE A 207 18.38 7.86 4.36
CA ILE A 207 18.29 8.14 5.79
C ILE A 207 16.96 7.61 6.31
N GLN A 208 16.99 6.97 7.47
CA GLN A 208 15.77 6.46 8.07
C GLN A 208 14.99 7.61 8.73
N ILE A 209 13.71 7.71 8.39
CA ILE A 209 12.76 8.60 9.06
C ILE A 209 11.82 7.78 9.95
N ARG A 210 11.42 8.40 11.06
CA ARG A 210 10.49 7.80 12.01
C ARG A 210 9.26 8.67 12.19
N LEU A 211 8.08 8.08 12.06
CA LEU A 211 6.79 8.71 12.30
C LEU A 211 6.12 8.03 13.49
N ALA A 212 5.44 8.81 14.33
CA ALA A 212 4.72 8.30 15.48
C ALA A 212 3.31 7.86 15.08
N LEU A 213 2.96 6.62 15.35
CA LEU A 213 1.64 6.05 15.09
C LEU A 213 0.95 5.69 16.42
N ARG A 214 -0.12 6.42 16.75
CA ARG A 214 -1.00 6.06 17.87
C ARG A 214 -1.96 4.95 17.42
N ASN A 215 -2.11 3.94 18.24
CA ASN A 215 -2.89 2.73 17.94
C ASN A 215 -3.82 2.33 19.09
N PRO A 216 -4.75 3.21 19.53
CA PRO A 216 -5.57 2.95 20.72
C PRO A 216 -6.51 1.75 20.56
N GLY A 217 -6.94 1.43 19.35
CA GLY A 217 -7.75 0.26 19.02
C GLY A 217 -6.94 -1.00 18.72
N GLU A 218 -5.62 -0.90 18.73
CA GLU A 218 -4.71 -1.99 18.34
C GLU A 218 -5.04 -2.59 16.97
N GLU A 219 -5.53 -1.75 16.03
CA GLU A 219 -5.88 -2.18 14.67
C GLU A 219 -4.62 -2.43 13.82
N TYR A 220 -3.61 -1.57 14.01
CA TYR A 220 -2.36 -1.68 13.29
C TYR A 220 -1.43 -2.69 13.97
N ARG A 221 -0.68 -3.42 13.17
CA ARG A 221 0.26 -4.45 13.67
C ARG A 221 1.68 -4.17 13.22
N PRO A 222 2.68 -4.47 14.05
CA PRO A 222 4.07 -4.50 13.62
C PRO A 222 4.24 -5.41 12.39
N GLY A 223 5.05 -4.98 11.44
CA GLY A 223 5.24 -5.69 10.17
C GLY A 223 4.34 -5.22 9.03
N MET A 224 3.28 -4.43 9.29
CA MET A 224 2.47 -3.85 8.22
C MET A 224 3.31 -2.90 7.36
N MET A 225 3.17 -3.01 6.03
CA MET A 225 3.81 -2.12 5.08
C MET A 225 2.96 -0.88 4.84
N VAL A 226 3.63 0.25 4.68
CA VAL A 226 3.02 1.53 4.39
C VAL A 226 3.73 2.24 3.25
N SER A 227 3.02 3.07 2.50
CA SER A 227 3.60 4.11 1.66
C SER A 227 3.56 5.45 2.39
N LEU A 228 4.61 6.23 2.21
CA LEU A 228 4.79 7.56 2.74
C LEU A 228 4.87 8.52 1.57
N ASP A 229 3.89 9.41 1.44
CA ASP A 229 3.81 10.35 0.34
C ASP A 229 4.14 11.77 0.83
N PHE A 230 4.98 12.48 0.08
CA PHE A 230 5.30 13.88 0.34
C PHE A 230 5.41 14.67 -0.97
N PRO A 231 5.03 15.97 -0.97
CA PRO A 231 5.05 16.79 -2.16
C PRO A 231 6.50 17.04 -2.62
N ASP A 232 6.78 16.87 -3.91
CA ASP A 232 8.06 17.22 -4.53
C ASP A 232 7.96 18.60 -5.20
N ARG A 233 7.06 18.73 -6.16
CA ARG A 233 6.83 19.97 -6.90
C ARG A 233 5.36 20.34 -6.84
N VAL A 234 5.08 21.60 -6.65
CA VAL A 234 3.72 22.16 -6.69
C VAL A 234 3.68 23.24 -7.77
N HIS A 235 2.83 23.06 -8.77
CA HIS A 235 2.56 24.10 -9.77
C HIS A 235 1.15 24.62 -9.55
N THR A 236 1.06 25.91 -9.21
CA THR A 236 -0.22 26.58 -8.98
C THR A 236 -0.79 27.12 -10.29
N GLY A 237 -2.10 26.90 -10.50
CA GLY A 237 -2.79 27.39 -11.69
C GLY A 237 -2.31 26.72 -12.98
N ALA A 238 -1.80 25.51 -12.93
CA ALA A 238 -1.40 24.74 -14.10
C ALA A 238 -2.59 24.35 -14.96
N LEU A 239 -2.44 24.36 -16.30
CA LEU A 239 -3.44 23.78 -17.19
C LEU A 239 -3.40 22.25 -17.05
N VAL A 240 -4.55 21.62 -16.84
CA VAL A 240 -4.63 20.18 -16.64
C VAL A 240 -5.67 19.54 -17.55
N VAL A 241 -5.39 18.28 -17.90
CA VAL A 241 -6.32 17.36 -18.55
C VAL A 241 -6.38 16.07 -17.73
N THR A 242 -7.47 15.31 -17.84
CA THR A 242 -7.52 13.99 -17.23
C THR A 242 -6.58 13.02 -17.94
N ARG A 243 -6.04 12.07 -17.21
CA ARG A 243 -5.12 11.07 -17.77
C ARG A 243 -5.69 10.31 -18.99
N PRO A 244 -6.99 9.92 -19.04
CA PRO A 244 -7.58 9.26 -20.20
C PRO A 244 -7.66 10.11 -21.46
N ALA A 245 -7.53 11.44 -21.36
CA ALA A 245 -7.49 12.32 -22.53
C ALA A 245 -6.13 12.33 -23.23
N LEU A 246 -5.07 11.93 -22.52
CA LEU A 246 -3.70 11.95 -23.03
C LEU A 246 -3.37 10.67 -23.78
N LEU A 247 -2.83 10.82 -24.97
CA LEU A 247 -2.27 9.74 -25.79
C LEU A 247 -0.74 9.83 -25.77
N GLU A 248 -0.10 8.67 -25.66
CA GLU A 248 1.34 8.55 -25.76
C GLU A 248 1.69 7.59 -26.89
N GLU A 249 2.37 8.10 -27.90
CA GLU A 249 2.83 7.34 -29.05
C GLU A 249 4.32 7.64 -29.28
N GLU A 250 5.18 6.63 -29.21
CA GLU A 250 6.63 6.73 -29.42
C GLU A 250 7.31 7.85 -28.60
N GLY A 251 6.79 8.14 -27.39
CA GLY A 251 7.31 9.17 -26.50
C GLY A 251 6.79 10.58 -26.79
N VAL A 252 5.90 10.74 -27.78
CA VAL A 252 5.19 12.00 -28.06
C VAL A 252 3.82 11.96 -27.41
N TYR A 253 3.49 13.03 -26.68
CA TYR A 253 2.19 13.19 -26.06
C TYR A 253 1.26 14.02 -26.92
N SER A 254 0.01 13.57 -27.07
CA SER A 254 -1.00 14.27 -27.85
C SER A 254 -2.38 14.16 -27.20
N VAL A 255 -3.26 15.08 -27.56
CA VAL A 255 -4.67 15.08 -27.19
C VAL A 255 -5.53 15.34 -28.42
N PHE A 256 -6.81 14.98 -28.38
CA PHE A 256 -7.77 15.36 -29.39
C PHE A 256 -8.60 16.55 -28.92
N VAL A 257 -8.42 17.69 -29.55
CA VAL A 257 -9.18 18.93 -29.29
C VAL A 257 -10.39 18.95 -30.18
N LEU A 258 -11.56 19.19 -29.61
CA LEU A 258 -12.81 19.36 -30.35
C LEU A 258 -12.93 20.78 -30.88
N LYS A 259 -13.08 20.94 -32.19
CA LYS A 259 -13.47 22.18 -32.85
C LYS A 259 -14.71 21.93 -33.69
N ASP A 260 -15.79 22.64 -33.42
CA ASP A 260 -17.11 22.38 -33.98
C ASP A 260 -17.50 20.91 -33.77
N ASP A 261 -17.61 20.10 -34.80
CA ASP A 261 -17.94 18.65 -34.70
C ASP A 261 -16.76 17.75 -35.14
N VAL A 262 -15.54 18.30 -35.17
CA VAL A 262 -14.34 17.59 -35.66
C VAL A 262 -13.27 17.60 -34.57
N VAL A 263 -12.59 16.47 -34.41
CA VAL A 263 -11.44 16.39 -33.51
C VAL A 263 -10.13 16.61 -34.27
N GLU A 264 -9.28 17.47 -33.70
CA GLU A 264 -7.93 17.78 -34.19
C GLU A 264 -6.90 17.16 -33.24
N LYS A 265 -6.01 16.33 -33.76
CA LYS A 265 -4.90 15.79 -32.96
C LYS A 265 -3.86 16.87 -32.73
N ARG A 266 -3.57 17.18 -31.48
CA ARG A 266 -2.62 18.23 -31.11
C ARG A 266 -1.55 17.69 -30.21
N GLU A 267 -0.28 17.85 -30.57
CA GLU A 267 0.86 17.52 -29.74
C GLU A 267 0.92 18.47 -28.55
N VAL A 268 1.25 17.91 -27.38
CA VAL A 268 1.35 18.65 -26.13
C VAL A 268 2.64 18.34 -25.40
N GLN A 269 3.16 19.35 -24.70
CA GLN A 269 4.23 19.13 -23.73
C GLN A 269 3.60 19.02 -22.35
N ILE A 270 3.94 17.94 -21.66
CA ILE A 270 3.38 17.66 -20.34
C ILE A 270 4.39 17.98 -19.24
N GLY A 271 3.87 18.31 -18.07
CA GLY A 271 4.64 18.55 -16.84
C GLY A 271 4.39 17.46 -15.79
N ILE A 272 3.85 17.87 -14.65
CA ILE A 272 3.54 16.99 -13.53
C ILE A 272 2.44 15.99 -13.93
N LYS A 273 2.68 14.72 -13.61
CA LYS A 273 1.67 13.64 -13.72
C LYS A 273 1.18 13.30 -12.31
N HIS A 274 -0.07 13.59 -12.02
CA HIS A 274 -0.76 13.14 -10.82
C HIS A 274 -1.70 11.96 -11.16
N ASP A 275 -2.24 11.28 -10.17
CA ASP A 275 -3.03 10.05 -10.38
C ASP A 275 -4.14 10.21 -11.44
N ASP A 276 -4.95 11.25 -11.35
CA ASP A 276 -6.09 11.50 -12.24
C ASP A 276 -5.83 12.56 -13.32
N TYR A 277 -4.85 13.43 -13.11
CA TYR A 277 -4.60 14.59 -13.94
C TYR A 277 -3.16 14.67 -14.44
N VAL A 278 -2.98 15.30 -15.58
CA VAL A 278 -1.67 15.62 -16.17
C VAL A 278 -1.61 17.10 -16.49
N GLU A 279 -0.53 17.74 -16.06
CA GLU A 279 -0.24 19.12 -16.42
C GLU A 279 0.16 19.20 -17.89
N VAL A 280 -0.40 20.19 -18.59
CA VAL A 280 -0.02 20.55 -19.94
C VAL A 280 0.70 21.91 -19.91
N ILE A 281 2.00 21.87 -20.26
CA ILE A 281 2.86 23.09 -20.29
C ILE A 281 2.66 23.87 -21.58
N GLN A 282 2.50 23.15 -22.70
CA GLN A 282 2.31 23.78 -24.05
C GLN A 282 1.37 22.91 -24.88
N GLY A 283 0.67 23.56 -25.81
CA GLY A 283 -0.18 22.91 -26.81
C GLY A 283 -1.68 23.05 -26.56
N LEU A 284 -2.10 23.55 -25.40
CA LEU A 284 -3.50 23.80 -25.08
C LEU A 284 -3.70 25.16 -24.47
N ASP A 285 -4.90 25.70 -24.67
CA ASP A 285 -5.38 26.90 -24.03
C ASP A 285 -6.47 26.58 -23.00
N GLU A 286 -6.62 27.48 -22.01
CA GLU A 286 -7.71 27.35 -21.05
C GLU A 286 -9.06 27.47 -21.77
N GLY A 287 -9.90 26.45 -21.54
CA GLY A 287 -11.22 26.42 -22.19
C GLY A 287 -11.30 25.53 -23.42
N ASP A 288 -10.17 25.02 -23.93
CA ASP A 288 -10.18 24.01 -24.98
C ASP A 288 -11.02 22.79 -24.53
N LEU A 289 -11.76 22.18 -25.45
CA LEU A 289 -12.50 20.95 -25.20
C LEU A 289 -11.69 19.78 -25.72
N VAL A 290 -11.31 18.88 -24.83
CA VAL A 290 -10.53 17.67 -25.16
C VAL A 290 -11.34 16.41 -24.97
N ALA A 291 -11.17 15.43 -25.86
CA ALA A 291 -11.79 14.13 -25.72
C ALA A 291 -11.18 13.38 -24.54
N ASN A 292 -11.98 13.01 -23.54
CA ASN A 292 -11.52 12.32 -22.33
C ASN A 292 -11.88 10.83 -22.30
N GLN A 293 -12.58 10.35 -23.32
CA GLN A 293 -12.90 8.92 -23.49
C GLN A 293 -12.69 8.50 -24.94
N LYS A 294 -12.32 7.23 -25.13
CA LYS A 294 -12.09 6.62 -26.45
C LYS A 294 -11.03 7.35 -27.31
N ALA A 295 -10.14 8.10 -26.70
CA ALA A 295 -9.10 8.86 -27.43
C ALA A 295 -8.30 7.96 -28.41
N TYR A 296 -8.03 6.71 -28.04
CA TYR A 296 -7.34 5.72 -28.89
C TYR A 296 -8.13 5.27 -30.14
N SER A 297 -9.41 5.59 -30.21
CA SER A 297 -10.28 5.26 -31.36
C SER A 297 -10.49 6.44 -32.31
N LEU A 298 -9.89 7.59 -32.00
CA LEU A 298 -10.00 8.82 -32.78
C LEU A 298 -8.85 8.91 -33.80
N THR A 299 -9.15 9.54 -34.91
CA THR A 299 -8.16 9.93 -35.91
C THR A 299 -8.30 11.44 -36.20
N ASP A 300 -7.20 12.06 -36.58
CA ASP A 300 -7.17 13.48 -36.92
C ASP A 300 -8.20 13.81 -38.01
N GLY A 301 -8.96 14.90 -37.83
CA GLY A 301 -10.02 15.31 -38.73
C GLY A 301 -11.31 14.48 -38.66
N MET A 302 -11.48 13.58 -37.69
CA MET A 302 -12.66 12.73 -37.56
C MET A 302 -13.86 13.54 -37.05
N LYS A 303 -15.04 13.35 -37.67
CA LYS A 303 -16.31 13.90 -37.18
C LYS A 303 -16.83 13.06 -36.03
N VAL A 304 -17.22 13.71 -34.94
CA VAL A 304 -17.69 13.13 -33.71
C VAL A 304 -19.00 13.73 -33.24
N GLN A 305 -19.67 13.09 -32.35
CA GLN A 305 -20.84 13.61 -31.64
C GLN A 305 -20.55 13.61 -30.14
N VAL A 306 -20.75 14.74 -29.49
CA VAL A 306 -20.57 14.88 -28.03
C VAL A 306 -21.79 14.28 -27.33
N GLN A 307 -21.55 13.51 -26.32
CA GLN A 307 -22.58 12.95 -25.42
C GLN A 307 -22.97 13.93 -24.33
#